data_02f24d81e40056443bd437c355caa73a
#
_entry.id   02f24d81e40056443bd437c355caa73a
#
_cell.length_a   1.000
_cell.length_b   1.000
_cell.length_c   1.000
_cell.angle_alpha   90.00
_cell.angle_beta   90.00
_cell.angle_gamma   90.00
#
_symmetry.space_group_name_H-M   'P 1'
#
loop_
_entity.id
_entity.type
_entity.pdbx_description
1 polymer ?
#
loop_
_entity_poly.entity_id
_entity_poly.type
_entity_poly.pdbx_seq_one_letter_code
_entity_poly.pdbx_strand_id
1 'polypeptide(L)'
;MNDKQKILVADDELYIRLLVKDILEPEFTVLEASNGEEAVNIARNEQPDLVLMDILMPKLDGYTACYAIKNNELTKDIPIAMLTGVGHELNRQLSQEMGAIAYITKPFNPEDLLDKARQHANVLCATAS
;
A
#
# COMPACT_ATOMS: atom_id res chain seq x y z
N MET A 1 25.15 5.30 1.49
CA MET A 1 23.97 5.64 1.28
C MET A 1 23.02 4.66 1.41
N ASN A 2 22.17 4.80 2.21
CA ASN A 2 21.28 3.86 2.54
C ASN A 2 20.00 4.26 2.24
N ASP A 3 19.61 4.06 1.05
CA ASP A 3 18.30 4.44 0.63
C ASP A 3 17.35 3.37 1.03
N LYS A 4 16.59 3.64 2.06
CA LYS A 4 15.53 2.75 2.46
C LYS A 4 14.48 2.71 1.35
N GLN A 5 13.83 1.58 1.22
CA GLN A 5 12.70 1.47 0.31
C GLN A 5 11.55 2.31 0.84
N LYS A 6 10.72 2.81 -0.08
CA LYS A 6 9.59 3.67 0.26
C LYS A 6 8.30 2.90 0.26
N ILE A 7 7.51 3.08 1.31
CA ILE A 7 6.18 2.49 1.38
C ILE A 7 5.17 3.62 1.54
N LEU A 8 4.17 3.66 0.69
CA LEU A 8 3.09 4.62 0.80
C LEU A 8 1.95 3.98 1.56
N VAL A 9 1.49 4.61 2.63
CA VAL A 9 0.28 4.17 3.31
C VAL A 9 -0.82 5.19 3.02
N ALA A 10 -1.91 4.71 2.45
CA ALA A 10 -3.05 5.55 2.11
C ALA A 10 -4.23 5.11 2.96
N ASP A 11 -4.65 5.97 3.88
CA ASP A 11 -5.75 5.69 4.80
C ASP A 11 -6.26 7.04 5.30
N ASP A 12 -7.55 7.23 5.36
CA ASP A 12 -8.10 8.51 5.80
C ASP A 12 -8.03 8.70 7.31
N GLU A 13 -7.74 7.64 8.07
CA GLU A 13 -7.59 7.74 9.50
C GLU A 13 -6.15 8.02 9.89
N LEU A 14 -5.93 9.18 10.49
CA LEU A 14 -4.60 9.57 10.94
C LEU A 14 -3.99 8.52 11.87
N TYR A 15 -4.81 7.97 12.75
CA TYR A 15 -4.35 6.96 13.70
C TYR A 15 -3.72 5.75 12.99
N ILE A 16 -4.36 5.28 11.93
CA ILE A 16 -3.83 4.14 11.18
C ILE A 16 -2.53 4.50 10.49
N ARG A 17 -2.47 5.68 9.87
CA ARG A 17 -1.23 6.10 9.19
C ARG A 17 -0.08 6.19 10.19
N LEU A 18 -0.33 6.75 11.38
CA LEU A 18 0.71 6.87 12.40
C LEU A 18 1.15 5.51 12.92
N LEU A 19 0.21 4.59 13.08
CA LEU A 19 0.52 3.24 13.54
C LEU A 19 1.39 2.51 12.52
N VAL A 20 1.02 2.56 11.25
CA VAL A 20 1.78 1.93 10.18
C VAL A 20 3.18 2.54 10.09
N LYS A 21 3.26 3.85 10.19
CA LYS A 21 4.52 4.57 10.15
C LYS A 21 5.44 4.12 11.29
N ASP A 22 4.88 4.04 12.49
CA ASP A 22 5.63 3.63 13.66
C ASP A 22 6.19 2.21 13.51
N ILE A 23 5.42 1.32 12.95
CA ILE A 23 5.83 -0.07 12.74
C ILE A 23 6.92 -0.17 11.66
N LEU A 24 6.77 0.56 10.58
CA LEU A 24 7.63 0.38 9.40
C LEU A 24 8.85 1.29 9.33
N GLU A 25 8.84 2.42 9.99
CA GLU A 25 9.94 3.39 9.88
C GLU A 25 11.32 2.89 10.24
N PRO A 26 11.48 1.96 11.15
CA PRO A 26 12.83 1.44 11.39
C PRO A 26 13.49 0.85 10.13
N GLU A 27 12.70 0.35 9.18
CA GLU A 27 13.25 -0.27 7.98
C GLU A 27 12.92 0.45 6.68
N PHE A 28 11.86 1.25 6.68
CA PHE A 28 11.35 1.84 5.44
C PHE A 28 11.14 3.33 5.59
N THR A 29 11.15 4.05 4.47
CA THR A 29 10.68 5.44 4.46
C THR A 29 9.19 5.37 4.20
N VAL A 30 8.37 5.94 5.08
CA VAL A 30 6.92 5.86 4.96
C VAL A 30 6.35 7.18 4.46
N LEU A 31 5.60 7.11 3.38
CA LEU A 31 4.89 8.25 2.81
C LEU A 31 3.42 8.08 3.17
N GLU A 32 2.70 9.16 3.31
CA GLU A 32 1.28 9.12 3.72
C GLU A 32 0.37 9.80 2.73
N ALA A 33 -0.80 9.20 2.54
CA ALA A 33 -1.89 9.82 1.78
C ALA A 33 -3.17 9.66 2.58
N SER A 34 -4.03 10.66 2.58
CA SER A 34 -5.27 10.62 3.34
C SER A 34 -6.50 10.32 2.49
N ASN A 35 -6.32 10.14 1.20
CA ASN A 35 -7.41 9.77 0.30
C ASN A 35 -6.83 9.17 -0.98
N GLY A 36 -7.71 8.63 -1.81
CA GLY A 36 -7.28 7.94 -3.02
C GLY A 36 -6.62 8.83 -4.05
N GLU A 37 -7.07 10.07 -4.16
CA GLU A 37 -6.49 11.03 -5.09
C GLU A 37 -5.04 11.32 -4.74
N GLU A 38 -4.78 11.60 -3.47
CA GLU A 38 -3.42 11.81 -2.98
C GLU A 38 -2.56 10.57 -3.23
N ALA A 39 -3.15 9.39 -2.99
CA ALA A 39 -2.39 8.15 -3.17
C ALA A 39 -1.93 7.99 -4.61
N VAL A 40 -2.80 8.25 -5.56
CA VAL A 40 -2.45 8.15 -6.98
C VAL A 40 -1.35 9.16 -7.33
N ASN A 41 -1.48 10.39 -6.85
CA ASN A 41 -0.49 11.43 -7.13
C ASN A 41 0.87 11.13 -6.51
N ILE A 42 0.88 10.66 -5.27
CA ILE A 42 2.14 10.32 -4.59
C ILE A 42 2.78 9.11 -5.25
N ALA A 43 1.98 8.11 -5.64
CA ALA A 43 2.53 6.95 -6.33
C ALA A 43 3.25 7.36 -7.60
N ARG A 44 2.66 8.28 -8.35
CA ARG A 44 3.27 8.74 -9.60
C ARG A 44 4.54 9.55 -9.36
N ASN A 45 4.50 10.45 -8.38
CA ASN A 45 5.62 11.36 -8.13
C ASN A 45 6.76 10.72 -7.36
N GLU A 46 6.46 9.86 -6.41
CA GLU A 46 7.48 9.28 -5.53
C GLU A 46 7.91 7.87 -5.88
N GLN A 47 7.13 7.18 -6.70
CA GLN A 47 7.44 5.82 -7.13
C GLN A 47 7.77 4.91 -5.95
N PRO A 48 6.85 4.73 -5.01
CA PRO A 48 7.13 3.87 -3.85
C PRO A 48 7.34 2.41 -4.25
N ASP A 49 7.96 1.66 -3.38
CA ASP A 49 8.23 0.25 -3.61
C ASP A 49 7.05 -0.62 -3.22
N LEU A 50 6.12 -0.07 -2.47
CA LEU A 50 4.91 -0.79 -2.06
C LEU A 50 3.87 0.25 -1.65
N VAL A 51 2.60 0.00 -1.97
CA VAL A 51 1.50 0.84 -1.51
C VAL A 51 0.60 0.00 -0.62
N LEU A 52 0.31 0.51 0.58
CA LEU A 52 -0.68 -0.07 1.47
C LEU A 52 -1.92 0.83 1.36
N MET A 53 -2.99 0.29 0.82
CA MET A 53 -4.16 1.08 0.43
C MET A 53 -5.42 0.67 1.17
N ASP A 54 -5.96 1.60 1.95
CA ASP A 54 -7.26 1.37 2.58
C ASP A 54 -8.33 1.39 1.50
N ILE A 55 -9.35 0.58 1.69
CA ILE A 55 -10.42 0.48 0.70
C ILE A 55 -11.40 1.65 0.78
N LEU A 56 -11.86 1.98 2.00
CA LEU A 56 -12.84 3.03 2.17
C LEU A 56 -12.21 4.38 2.49
N MET A 57 -12.12 5.23 1.49
CA MET A 57 -11.53 6.56 1.65
C MET A 57 -12.38 7.60 0.92
N PRO A 58 -12.36 8.86 1.37
CA PRO A 58 -13.09 9.91 0.66
C PRO A 58 -12.40 10.24 -0.67
N LYS A 59 -13.09 10.93 -1.51
CA LYS A 59 -12.70 11.42 -2.84
C LYS A 59 -12.53 10.30 -3.84
N LEU A 60 -11.64 9.36 -3.57
CA LEU A 60 -11.41 8.26 -4.47
C LEU A 60 -11.15 7.05 -3.58
N ASP A 61 -11.97 6.02 -3.70
CA ASP A 61 -11.82 4.83 -2.86
C ASP A 61 -10.61 4.01 -3.27
N GLY A 62 -10.23 3.07 -2.39
CA GLY A 62 -9.01 2.29 -2.60
C GLY A 62 -9.04 1.40 -3.83
N TYR A 63 -10.19 0.84 -4.18
CA TYR A 63 -10.29 0.01 -5.38
C TYR A 63 -10.00 0.83 -6.63
N THR A 64 -10.63 2.01 -6.72
CA THR A 64 -10.46 2.89 -7.86
C THR A 64 -9.03 3.42 -7.93
N ALA A 65 -8.46 3.78 -6.79
CA ALA A 65 -7.07 4.24 -6.73
C ALA A 65 -6.11 3.14 -7.17
N CYS A 66 -6.34 1.91 -6.71
CA CYS A 66 -5.52 0.77 -7.09
C CYS A 66 -5.58 0.55 -8.60
N TYR A 67 -6.78 0.58 -9.16
CA TYR A 67 -6.97 0.42 -10.59
C TYR A 67 -6.23 1.52 -11.36
N ALA A 68 -6.33 2.75 -10.91
CA ALA A 68 -5.66 3.87 -11.56
C ALA A 68 -4.13 3.70 -11.55
N ILE A 69 -3.59 3.28 -10.43
CA ILE A 69 -2.15 3.05 -10.30
C ILE A 69 -1.70 1.91 -11.22
N LYS A 70 -2.46 0.83 -11.25
CA LYS A 70 -2.08 -0.35 -12.04
C LYS A 70 -2.30 -0.14 -13.56
N ASN A 71 -3.05 0.87 -13.93
CA ASN A 71 -3.29 1.16 -15.34
C ASN A 71 -2.55 2.38 -15.87
N ASN A 72 -1.50 2.80 -15.18
CA ASN A 72 -0.66 3.91 -15.63
C ASN A 72 0.73 3.35 -15.89
N GLU A 73 1.32 3.69 -17.02
CA GLU A 73 2.65 3.19 -17.41
C GLU A 73 3.73 3.49 -16.39
N LEU A 74 3.61 4.61 -15.69
CA LEU A 74 4.61 5.01 -14.70
C LEU A 74 4.51 4.23 -13.39
N THR A 75 3.33 3.69 -13.07
CA THR A 75 3.09 3.10 -11.76
C THR A 75 2.60 1.67 -11.79
N LYS A 76 2.39 1.12 -12.97
CA LYS A 76 1.77 -0.21 -13.09
C LYS A 76 2.52 -1.34 -12.39
N ASP A 77 3.83 -1.18 -12.22
CA ASP A 77 4.63 -2.23 -11.58
C ASP A 77 4.74 -2.09 -10.07
N ILE A 78 4.17 -1.04 -9.50
CA ILE A 78 4.23 -0.85 -8.05
C ILE A 78 3.27 -1.84 -7.39
N PRO A 79 3.75 -2.68 -6.47
CA PRO A 79 2.85 -3.62 -5.80
C PRO A 79 1.92 -2.90 -4.83
N ILE A 80 0.67 -3.35 -4.78
CA ILE A 80 -0.33 -2.76 -3.89
C ILE A 80 -0.93 -3.84 -3.01
N ALA A 81 -0.92 -3.62 -1.71
CA ALA A 81 -1.59 -4.48 -0.75
C ALA A 81 -2.74 -3.68 -0.16
N MET A 82 -3.94 -4.25 -0.14
CA MET A 82 -5.11 -3.55 0.39
C MET A 82 -5.19 -3.70 1.91
N LEU A 83 -5.56 -2.62 2.59
CA LEU A 83 -5.85 -2.65 4.01
C LEU A 83 -7.37 -2.72 4.13
N THR A 84 -7.88 -3.72 4.81
CA THR A 84 -9.32 -3.89 4.90
C THR A 84 -9.75 -4.11 6.34
N GLY A 85 -10.81 -3.42 6.76
CA GLY A 85 -11.35 -3.55 8.09
C GLY A 85 -12.15 -4.81 8.28
N VAL A 86 -12.52 -5.45 7.17
CA VAL A 86 -13.34 -6.66 7.24
C VAL A 86 -12.83 -7.62 6.20
N GLY A 87 -12.47 -8.80 6.61
CA GLY A 87 -11.94 -9.79 5.68
C GLY A 87 -13.02 -10.50 4.88
N HIS A 88 -13.80 -9.76 4.11
CA HIS A 88 -14.86 -10.34 3.31
C HIS A 88 -14.32 -10.94 2.02
N GLU A 89 -14.86 -12.08 1.69
CA GLU A 89 -14.51 -12.77 0.46
C GLU A 89 -14.70 -11.88 -0.76
N LEU A 90 -15.78 -11.13 -0.78
CA LEU A 90 -16.06 -10.22 -1.88
C LEU A 90 -14.99 -9.14 -2.05
N ASN A 91 -14.53 -8.59 -0.93
CA ASN A 91 -13.49 -7.57 -0.97
C ASN A 91 -12.17 -8.12 -1.50
N ARG A 92 -11.85 -9.35 -1.16
CA ARG A 92 -10.63 -10.00 -1.64
C ARG A 92 -10.67 -10.18 -3.14
N GLN A 93 -11.79 -10.67 -3.64
CA GLN A 93 -11.95 -10.91 -5.06
C GLN A 93 -11.83 -9.61 -5.84
N LEU A 94 -12.52 -8.57 -5.40
CA LEU A 94 -12.48 -7.29 -6.07
C LEU A 94 -11.08 -6.68 -6.01
N SER A 95 -10.39 -6.82 -4.89
CA SER A 95 -9.03 -6.33 -4.75
C SER A 95 -8.10 -6.99 -5.79
N GLN A 96 -8.24 -8.28 -5.95
CA GLN A 96 -7.44 -9.01 -6.95
C GLN A 96 -7.75 -8.53 -8.36
N GLU A 97 -9.02 -8.33 -8.65
CA GLU A 97 -9.44 -7.86 -9.98
C GLU A 97 -8.89 -6.47 -10.27
N MET A 98 -8.71 -5.64 -9.25
CA MET A 98 -8.16 -4.30 -9.43
C MET A 98 -6.64 -4.32 -9.48
N GLY A 99 -6.01 -5.46 -9.25
CA GLY A 99 -4.57 -5.59 -9.37
C GLY A 99 -3.78 -5.64 -8.07
N ALA A 100 -4.46 -5.73 -6.92
CA ALA A 100 -3.75 -5.85 -5.65
C ALA A 100 -3.12 -7.22 -5.53
N ILE A 101 -1.93 -7.29 -4.94
CA ILE A 101 -1.22 -8.56 -4.79
C ILE A 101 -1.44 -9.21 -3.44
N ALA A 102 -1.98 -8.47 -2.49
CA ALA A 102 -2.20 -8.98 -1.14
C ALA A 102 -3.20 -8.12 -0.42
N TYR A 103 -3.65 -8.56 0.73
CA TYR A 103 -4.46 -7.72 1.60
C TYR A 103 -4.14 -8.02 3.04
N ILE A 104 -4.30 -7.01 3.88
CA ILE A 104 -3.99 -7.07 5.29
C ILE A 104 -5.26 -6.65 6.03
N THR A 105 -5.73 -7.49 6.93
CA THR A 105 -6.97 -7.24 7.65
C THR A 105 -6.70 -6.38 8.88
N LYS A 106 -7.54 -5.39 9.12
CA LYS A 106 -7.49 -4.59 10.34
C LYS A 106 -8.38 -5.25 11.39
N PRO A 107 -8.01 -5.25 12.65
CA PRO A 107 -6.75 -4.76 13.16
C PRO A 107 -5.62 -5.71 12.79
N PHE A 108 -4.47 -5.17 12.46
CA PHE A 108 -3.35 -6.01 12.05
C PHE A 108 -2.34 -6.15 13.19
N ASN A 109 -1.64 -7.25 13.14
CA ASN A 109 -0.56 -7.53 14.07
C ASN A 109 0.68 -6.81 13.53
N PRO A 110 1.42 -6.04 14.36
CA PRO A 110 2.61 -5.33 13.87
C PRO A 110 3.64 -6.20 13.19
N GLU A 111 3.87 -7.40 13.72
CA GLU A 111 4.85 -8.31 13.11
C GLU A 111 4.36 -8.81 11.75
N ASP A 112 3.08 -9.07 11.64
CA ASP A 112 2.50 -9.51 10.37
C ASP A 112 2.57 -8.42 9.31
N LEU A 113 2.30 -7.19 9.71
CA LEU A 113 2.41 -6.05 8.79
C LEU A 113 3.84 -5.89 8.30
N LEU A 114 4.81 -5.97 9.22
CA LEU A 114 6.21 -5.84 8.87
C LEU A 114 6.66 -6.96 7.94
N ASP A 115 6.23 -8.19 8.22
CA ASP A 115 6.58 -9.34 7.38
C ASP A 115 6.03 -9.19 5.96
N LYS A 116 4.79 -8.75 5.85
CA LYS A 116 4.19 -8.55 4.54
C LYS A 116 4.85 -7.41 3.79
N ALA A 117 5.23 -6.35 4.49
CA ALA A 117 5.95 -5.25 3.88
C ALA A 117 7.29 -5.73 3.34
N ARG A 118 8.01 -6.50 4.12
CA ARG A 118 9.30 -7.06 3.68
C ARG A 118 9.13 -7.98 2.47
N GLN A 119 8.12 -8.82 2.54
CA GLN A 119 7.85 -9.78 1.48
C GLN A 119 7.55 -9.10 0.15
N HIS A 120 6.68 -8.12 0.15
CA HIS A 120 6.21 -7.51 -1.09
C HIS A 120 7.10 -6.37 -1.60
N ALA A 121 7.68 -5.60 -0.70
CA ALA A 121 8.58 -4.52 -1.11
C ALA A 121 9.90 -5.05 -1.63
N ASN A 122 10.32 -6.23 -1.20
CA ASN A 122 11.60 -6.81 -1.61
C ASN A 122 11.55 -7.65 -2.86
N VAL A 123 10.39 -7.79 -3.48
CA VAL A 123 10.26 -8.60 -4.68
C VAL A 123 11.21 -8.13 -5.78
N LEU A 124 11.29 -6.82 -5.99
CA LEU A 124 12.17 -6.30 -7.03
C LEU A 124 13.64 -6.50 -6.71
N CYS A 125 14.00 -6.38 -5.44
CA CYS A 125 15.38 -6.62 -5.02
C CYS A 125 15.76 -8.06 -5.23
N ALA A 126 14.88 -8.98 -4.91
CA ALA A 126 15.14 -10.40 -5.11
C ALA A 126 15.34 -10.73 -6.58
N THR A 127 14.58 -10.06 -7.45
CA THR A 127 14.69 -10.30 -8.87
C THR A 127 15.95 -9.70 -9.44
N ALA A 128 16.41 -8.61 -8.90
CA ALA A 128 17.58 -7.91 -9.39
C ALA A 128 18.88 -8.60 -9.02
N SER A 129 18.86 -9.38 -7.99
CA SER A 129 20.07 -10.09 -7.60
C SER A 129 20.20 -11.41 -8.34
#